data_882607884da3b92d79ba9d5f02ccf0f8
#
_entry.id   882607884da3b92d79ba9d5f02ccf0f8
#
_cell.length_a   1.000
_cell.length_b   1.000
_cell.length_c   1.000
_cell.angle_alpha   90.00
_cell.angle_beta   90.00
_cell.angle_gamma   90.00
#
_symmetry.space_group_name_H-M   'P 1'
#
loop_
_entity.id
_entity.type
_entity.pdbx_description
1 polymer ?
#
loop_
_entity_poly.entity_id
_entity_poly.type
_entity_poly.pdbx_seq_one_letter_code
_entity_poly.pdbx_strand_id
1 'polypeptide(L)'
;MSRRESIKRLSAMTAVVMVGGVPVACDTVEPEAPQATGTPPVGHWPGIELEPITGPGYGTDPIVSAPTVPWSLTLNETQKNQVAVLSDLICPEDERGPSAAAVGVPDVIDEWVSAPYASQQRDRVQIVNGLQWLNDEAQLRFGSDFVDLNEEQRTAILDDIAYRSQYEIAEFELPARFFSRFRRLVFGAYFSSPEGIQDIGYVGNVPIAGDYPGPTDEAMEHIRQVASDLGLPPITEYVNQQ
;
A
#
# COMPACT_ATOMS: atom_id res chain seq x y z
N MET A 1 -12.65 9.66 3.78
CA MET A 1 -12.85 8.37 3.07
C MET A 1 -12.41 7.23 3.98
N SER A 2 -13.15 6.13 4.16
CA SER A 2 -12.69 5.06 5.06
C SER A 2 -11.67 4.16 4.35
N ARG A 3 -10.71 3.57 5.09
CA ARG A 3 -9.70 2.62 4.55
C ARG A 3 -10.35 1.49 3.75
N ARG A 4 -11.51 1.02 4.18
CA ARG A 4 -12.30 0.00 3.46
C ARG A 4 -12.83 0.50 2.12
N GLU A 5 -13.15 1.77 2.00
CA GLU A 5 -13.61 2.36 0.74
C GLU A 5 -12.45 2.60 -0.21
N SER A 6 -11.28 3.03 0.28
CA SER A 6 -10.07 3.11 -0.52
C SER A 6 -9.66 1.73 -1.06
N ILE A 7 -9.68 0.70 -0.20
CA ILE A 7 -9.41 -0.69 -0.62
C ILE A 7 -10.51 -1.24 -1.55
N LYS A 8 -11.78 -0.92 -1.32
CA LYS A 8 -12.90 -1.36 -2.17
C LYS A 8 -12.91 -0.67 -3.53
N ARG A 9 -12.56 0.62 -3.62
CA ARG A 9 -12.45 1.32 -4.90
C ARG A 9 -11.29 0.77 -5.72
N LEU A 10 -10.19 0.39 -5.08
CA LEU A 10 -9.09 -0.36 -5.70
C LEU A 10 -9.50 -1.78 -6.16
N SER A 11 -10.64 -2.31 -5.70
CA SER A 11 -11.12 -3.67 -6.03
C SER A 11 -12.38 -3.69 -6.92
N ALA A 12 -13.06 -2.58 -7.16
CA ALA A 12 -14.43 -2.55 -7.70
C ALA A 12 -14.56 -2.29 -9.20
N MET A 13 -13.46 -2.22 -9.96
CA MET A 13 -13.54 -2.04 -11.42
C MET A 13 -13.39 -3.36 -12.18
N THR A 14 -14.26 -4.32 -11.92
CA THR A 14 -14.42 -5.47 -12.84
C THR A 14 -15.87 -5.97 -12.81
N ALA A 15 -16.77 -5.31 -13.54
CA ALA A 15 -17.94 -5.92 -14.16
C ALA A 15 -18.69 -4.86 -15.00
N VAL A 16 -18.34 -4.68 -16.24
CA VAL A 16 -19.26 -4.11 -17.24
C VAL A 16 -20.04 -5.27 -17.85
N VAL A 17 -21.23 -5.49 -17.36
CA VAL A 17 -22.23 -6.32 -18.06
C VAL A 17 -23.03 -5.40 -18.98
N MET A 18 -22.86 -5.56 -20.27
CA MET A 18 -23.70 -4.94 -21.31
C MET A 18 -25.08 -5.58 -21.29
N VAL A 19 -26.08 -4.85 -20.85
CA VAL A 19 -27.49 -5.14 -21.18
C VAL A 19 -28.08 -3.90 -21.83
N GLY A 20 -28.54 -4.06 -23.04
CA GLY A 20 -29.10 -2.99 -23.87
C GLY A 20 -30.37 -2.38 -23.29
N GLY A 21 -30.46 -1.06 -23.34
CA GLY A 21 -31.67 -0.29 -23.04
C GLY A 21 -31.47 1.20 -23.35
N VAL A 22 -32.38 1.73 -24.09
CA VAL A 22 -32.50 3.07 -24.69
C VAL A 22 -32.13 4.23 -23.78
N PRO A 23 -31.41 5.29 -24.25
CA PRO A 23 -31.02 6.43 -23.43
C PRO A 23 -32.21 7.39 -23.25
N VAL A 24 -32.58 7.64 -22.00
CA VAL A 24 -33.35 8.84 -21.62
C VAL A 24 -32.34 9.91 -21.22
N ALA A 25 -32.25 10.97 -21.99
CA ALA A 25 -31.44 12.13 -21.72
C ALA A 25 -32.00 12.87 -20.49
N CYS A 26 -31.21 12.92 -19.40
CA CYS A 26 -31.31 13.95 -18.39
C CYS A 26 -29.99 14.74 -18.44
N ASP A 27 -30.07 15.98 -18.93
CA ASP A 27 -29.00 16.98 -18.86
C ASP A 27 -28.72 17.32 -17.41
N THR A 28 -27.80 16.60 -16.78
CA THR A 28 -27.05 17.09 -15.64
C THR A 28 -25.63 17.36 -16.13
N VAL A 29 -25.28 18.63 -16.28
CA VAL A 29 -23.91 19.07 -16.52
C VAL A 29 -23.11 18.67 -15.28
N GLU A 30 -22.48 17.48 -15.31
CA GLU A 30 -21.40 17.16 -14.41
C GLU A 30 -20.24 18.13 -14.68
N PRO A 31 -19.61 18.72 -13.64
CA PRO A 31 -18.41 19.49 -13.87
C PRO A 31 -17.36 18.57 -14.46
N GLU A 32 -16.98 18.84 -15.70
CA GLU A 32 -15.93 18.14 -16.43
C GLU A 32 -14.65 18.24 -15.59
N ALA A 33 -14.20 17.12 -15.05
CA ALA A 33 -12.90 17.03 -14.41
C ALA A 33 -11.84 17.51 -15.42
N PRO A 34 -10.83 18.29 -14.99
CA PRO A 34 -9.81 18.79 -15.90
C PRO A 34 -9.15 17.59 -16.59
N GLN A 35 -9.46 17.40 -17.87
CA GLN A 35 -8.88 16.36 -18.68
C GLN A 35 -7.40 16.67 -18.84
N ALA A 36 -6.56 15.78 -18.36
CA ALA A 36 -5.14 15.81 -18.63
C ALA A 36 -4.93 15.80 -20.16
N THR A 37 -4.50 16.92 -20.71
CA THR A 37 -4.36 17.15 -22.16
C THR A 37 -3.03 16.63 -22.69
N GLY A 38 -2.60 15.45 -22.30
CA GLY A 38 -1.37 14.84 -22.83
C GLY A 38 -1.28 13.37 -22.47
N THR A 39 -1.02 12.55 -23.46
CA THR A 39 -0.54 11.18 -23.22
C THR A 39 0.85 11.31 -22.62
N PRO A 40 1.13 10.70 -21.46
CA PRO A 40 2.46 10.75 -20.87
C PRO A 40 3.49 10.18 -21.86
N PRO A 41 4.69 10.77 -21.99
CA PRO A 41 5.70 10.24 -22.87
C PRO A 41 6.08 8.82 -22.45
N VAL A 42 6.10 7.91 -23.41
CA VAL A 42 6.48 6.51 -23.18
C VAL A 42 7.90 6.46 -22.61
N GLY A 43 8.07 5.77 -21.49
CA GLY A 43 9.37 5.49 -20.92
C GLY A 43 10.06 6.63 -20.18
N HIS A 44 9.31 7.59 -19.66
CA HIS A 44 9.91 8.68 -18.85
C HIS A 44 10.35 8.27 -17.44
N TRP A 45 10.43 6.97 -17.16
CA TRP A 45 11.02 6.50 -15.91
C TRP A 45 12.39 7.14 -15.69
N PRO A 46 12.66 7.80 -14.55
CA PRO A 46 13.84 8.67 -14.39
C PRO A 46 15.17 7.93 -14.57
N GLY A 47 15.25 6.68 -14.14
CA GLY A 47 16.47 5.89 -14.25
C GLY A 47 17.63 6.43 -13.41
N ILE A 48 17.34 7.05 -12.26
CA ILE A 48 18.35 7.63 -11.38
C ILE A 48 19.23 6.52 -10.83
N GLU A 49 20.52 6.62 -11.08
CA GLU A 49 21.52 5.77 -10.46
C GLU A 49 21.89 6.33 -9.08
N LEU A 50 21.89 5.45 -8.07
CA LEU A 50 22.19 5.83 -6.70
C LEU A 50 23.45 5.10 -6.24
N GLU A 51 24.39 5.83 -5.64
CA GLU A 51 25.55 5.22 -5.01
C GLU A 51 25.10 4.28 -3.87
N PRO A 52 25.70 3.08 -3.79
CA PRO A 52 25.38 2.14 -2.73
C PRO A 52 25.68 2.72 -1.34
N ILE A 53 24.72 2.55 -0.41
CA ILE A 53 24.96 2.91 0.97
C ILE A 53 25.89 1.87 1.58
N THR A 54 27.00 2.34 2.14
CA THR A 54 27.97 1.55 2.87
C THR A 54 28.01 2.03 4.32
N GLY A 55 27.95 1.10 5.25
CA GLY A 55 27.95 1.45 6.67
C GLY A 55 27.73 0.24 7.56
N PRO A 56 27.73 0.43 8.88
CA PRO A 56 27.39 -0.65 9.79
C PRO A 56 25.90 -1.03 9.65
N GLY A 57 25.61 -2.32 9.67
CA GLY A 57 24.27 -2.83 9.87
C GLY A 57 23.95 -3.03 11.36
N TYR A 58 22.81 -3.63 11.67
CA TYR A 58 22.40 -3.93 13.06
C TYR A 58 23.33 -4.95 13.77
N GLY A 59 24.22 -5.62 13.05
CA GLY A 59 25.06 -6.68 13.60
C GLY A 59 24.27 -7.98 13.84
N THR A 60 24.85 -8.85 14.68
CA THR A 60 24.28 -10.17 14.97
C THR A 60 23.38 -10.18 16.21
N ASP A 61 23.42 -9.15 17.02
CA ASP A 61 22.71 -9.07 18.30
C ASP A 61 22.20 -7.63 18.57
N PRO A 62 21.20 -7.16 17.82
CA PRO A 62 20.66 -5.82 17.99
C PRO A 62 19.93 -5.69 19.35
N ILE A 63 20.01 -4.53 19.97
CA ILE A 63 19.27 -4.21 21.18
C ILE A 63 17.80 -3.98 20.82
N VAL A 64 16.98 -5.00 20.98
CA VAL A 64 15.55 -4.96 20.59
C VAL A 64 14.73 -4.02 21.48
N SER A 65 15.12 -3.86 22.75
CA SER A 65 14.40 -3.00 23.71
C SER A 65 14.66 -1.50 23.53
N ALA A 66 15.73 -1.14 22.82
CA ALA A 66 16.11 0.25 22.54
C ALA A 66 16.80 0.31 21.16
N PRO A 67 16.07 0.05 20.08
CA PRO A 67 16.66 -0.01 18.75
C PRO A 67 17.19 1.36 18.34
N THR A 68 18.42 1.38 17.82
CA THR A 68 19.02 2.57 17.22
C THR A 68 19.42 2.26 15.81
N VAL A 69 19.13 3.17 14.89
CA VAL A 69 19.51 3.03 13.48
C VAL A 69 21.00 3.36 13.33
N PRO A 70 21.88 2.40 12.97
CA PRO A 70 23.33 2.63 12.93
C PRO A 70 23.81 3.28 11.61
N TRP A 71 22.92 3.54 10.67
CA TRP A 71 23.21 4.20 9.38
C TRP A 71 22.54 5.57 9.30
N SER A 72 23.04 6.42 8.39
CA SER A 72 22.45 7.73 8.12
C SER A 72 21.21 7.58 7.23
N LEU A 73 20.15 8.32 7.54
CA LEU A 73 18.96 8.43 6.71
C LEU A 73 19.27 9.20 5.43
N THR A 74 18.66 8.85 4.31
CA THR A 74 19.04 9.35 2.98
C THR A 74 17.94 10.05 2.21
N LEU A 75 16.67 9.96 2.63
CA LEU A 75 15.61 10.75 2.02
C LEU A 75 15.73 12.22 2.43
N ASN A 76 15.64 13.11 1.45
CA ASN A 76 15.54 14.54 1.73
C ASN A 76 14.11 14.93 2.16
N GLU A 77 13.92 16.15 2.67
CA GLU A 77 12.64 16.65 3.16
C GLU A 77 11.51 16.55 2.11
N THR A 78 11.82 16.86 0.84
CA THR A 78 10.83 16.76 -0.25
C THR A 78 10.39 15.32 -0.46
N GLN A 79 11.32 14.38 -0.48
CA GLN A 79 11.03 12.95 -0.61
C GLN A 79 10.26 12.42 0.60
N LYS A 80 10.62 12.83 1.81
CA LYS A 80 9.89 12.46 3.04
C LYS A 80 8.44 12.98 3.00
N ASN A 81 8.24 14.21 2.56
CA ASN A 81 6.91 14.78 2.39
C ASN A 81 6.09 14.01 1.34
N GLN A 82 6.68 13.65 0.20
CA GLN A 82 6.03 12.79 -0.79
C GLN A 82 5.66 11.42 -0.23
N VAL A 83 6.57 10.80 0.53
CA VAL A 83 6.31 9.53 1.22
C VAL A 83 5.13 9.67 2.17
N ALA A 84 5.05 10.76 2.95
CA ALA A 84 3.94 11.00 3.88
C ALA A 84 2.60 11.11 3.13
N VAL A 85 2.54 11.98 2.12
CA VAL A 85 1.33 12.18 1.31
C VAL A 85 0.87 10.89 0.63
N LEU A 86 1.80 10.14 0.03
CA LEU A 86 1.50 8.88 -0.64
C LEU A 86 1.07 7.78 0.35
N SER A 87 1.66 7.77 1.54
CA SER A 87 1.30 6.82 2.61
C SER A 87 -0.11 7.07 3.13
N ASP A 88 -0.50 8.33 3.30
CA ASP A 88 -1.84 8.70 3.75
C ASP A 88 -2.93 8.41 2.71
N LEU A 89 -2.60 8.44 1.41
CA LEU A 89 -3.52 7.97 0.36
C LEU A 89 -3.75 6.45 0.43
N ILE A 90 -2.76 5.68 0.91
CA ILE A 90 -2.84 4.22 1.05
C ILE A 90 -3.54 3.81 2.36
N CYS A 91 -3.17 4.46 3.46
CA CYS A 91 -3.77 4.25 4.78
C CYS A 91 -4.20 5.61 5.37
N PRO A 92 -5.34 6.14 4.94
CA PRO A 92 -5.86 7.40 5.45
C PRO A 92 -6.36 7.26 6.89
N GLU A 93 -6.47 8.38 7.60
CA GLU A 93 -7.19 8.44 8.87
C GLU A 93 -8.65 8.03 8.69
N ASP A 94 -9.17 7.24 9.60
CA ASP A 94 -10.58 6.88 9.69
C ASP A 94 -11.04 6.70 11.14
N GLU A 95 -12.28 6.22 11.34
CA GLU A 95 -12.86 6.02 12.67
C GLU A 95 -12.09 5.01 13.55
N ARG A 96 -11.22 4.20 12.97
CA ARG A 96 -10.50 3.12 13.65
C ARG A 96 -9.09 3.49 14.05
N GLY A 97 -8.50 4.50 13.39
CA GLY A 97 -7.15 4.91 13.73
C GLY A 97 -6.60 6.04 12.86
N PRO A 98 -5.44 6.57 13.25
CA PRO A 98 -4.77 7.67 12.57
C PRO A 98 -4.23 7.26 11.19
N SER A 99 -3.83 8.26 10.39
CA SER A 99 -3.22 8.02 9.07
C SER A 99 -1.84 7.38 9.18
N ALA A 100 -1.33 6.86 8.05
CA ALA A 100 -0.01 6.25 7.99
C ALA A 100 1.12 7.23 8.36
N ALA A 101 1.03 8.48 7.91
CA ALA A 101 2.02 9.49 8.28
C ALA A 101 1.98 9.81 9.77
N ALA A 102 0.79 9.85 10.37
CA ALA A 102 0.62 10.16 11.79
C ALA A 102 1.22 9.09 12.73
N VAL A 103 1.33 7.84 12.26
CA VAL A 103 1.96 6.74 13.04
C VAL A 103 3.46 6.55 12.70
N GLY A 104 4.07 7.46 11.94
CA GLY A 104 5.50 7.44 11.66
C GLY A 104 5.93 6.53 10.49
N VAL A 105 5.01 6.10 9.62
CA VAL A 105 5.36 5.29 8.43
C VAL A 105 6.45 5.93 7.56
N PRO A 106 6.48 7.27 7.34
CA PRO A 106 7.54 7.90 6.56
C PRO A 106 8.95 7.68 7.14
N ASP A 107 9.08 7.69 8.45
CA ASP A 107 10.37 7.48 9.11
C ASP A 107 10.82 6.00 8.98
N VAL A 108 9.89 5.06 9.07
CA VAL A 108 10.18 3.63 8.84
C VAL A 108 10.61 3.39 7.39
N ILE A 109 9.97 4.06 6.42
CA ILE A 109 10.35 3.93 5.01
C ILE A 109 11.74 4.55 4.75
N ASP A 110 12.04 5.72 5.34
CA ASP A 110 13.36 6.34 5.22
C ASP A 110 14.44 5.42 5.84
N GLU A 111 14.20 4.88 7.03
CA GLU A 111 15.09 3.89 7.64
C GLU A 111 15.32 2.68 6.72
N TRP A 112 14.24 2.11 6.17
CA TRP A 112 14.30 0.96 5.28
C TRP A 112 15.15 1.21 4.05
N VAL A 113 14.88 2.29 3.30
CA VAL A 113 15.59 2.59 2.06
C VAL A 113 17.02 3.09 2.29
N SER A 114 17.35 3.49 3.50
CA SER A 114 18.69 3.93 3.91
C SER A 114 19.56 2.82 4.44
N ALA A 115 19.03 1.62 4.62
CA ALA A 115 19.76 0.49 5.19
C ALA A 115 20.80 -0.10 4.23
N PRO A 116 21.99 -0.52 4.70
CA PRO A 116 23.09 -1.01 3.86
C PRO A 116 22.93 -2.47 3.38
N TYR A 117 21.72 -3.01 3.41
CA TYR A 117 21.47 -4.40 3.01
C TYR A 117 21.03 -4.48 1.55
N ALA A 118 21.43 -5.54 0.85
CA ALA A 118 21.21 -5.68 -0.58
C ALA A 118 19.73 -5.59 -1.03
N SER A 119 18.79 -6.07 -0.21
CA SER A 119 17.36 -5.97 -0.49
C SER A 119 16.86 -4.52 -0.38
N GLN A 120 17.26 -3.82 0.67
CA GLN A 120 16.90 -2.43 0.93
C GLN A 120 17.51 -1.49 -0.12
N GLN A 121 18.75 -1.76 -0.56
CA GLN A 121 19.37 -1.00 -1.63
C GLN A 121 18.61 -1.13 -2.97
N ARG A 122 18.10 -2.31 -3.30
CA ARG A 122 17.22 -2.46 -4.46
C ARG A 122 15.90 -1.69 -4.30
N ASP A 123 15.31 -1.75 -3.11
CA ASP A 123 14.10 -0.99 -2.81
C ASP A 123 14.35 0.52 -2.88
N ARG A 124 15.51 1.00 -2.37
CA ARG A 124 15.89 2.40 -2.44
C ARG A 124 15.89 2.93 -3.87
N VAL A 125 16.55 2.22 -4.79
CA VAL A 125 16.56 2.60 -6.22
C VAL A 125 15.13 2.69 -6.76
N GLN A 126 14.30 1.70 -6.46
CA GLN A 126 12.92 1.66 -6.95
C GLN A 126 12.06 2.77 -6.32
N ILE A 127 12.18 3.02 -5.02
CA ILE A 127 11.39 4.03 -4.31
C ILE A 127 11.78 5.44 -4.74
N VAL A 128 13.07 5.78 -4.77
CA VAL A 128 13.53 7.12 -5.15
C VAL A 128 13.16 7.45 -6.59
N ASN A 129 13.35 6.50 -7.52
CA ASN A 129 12.91 6.68 -8.90
C ASN A 129 11.39 6.82 -9.02
N GLY A 130 10.63 6.07 -8.24
CA GLY A 130 9.17 6.15 -8.26
C GLY A 130 8.63 7.47 -7.69
N LEU A 131 9.24 8.00 -6.64
CA LEU A 131 8.90 9.32 -6.12
C LEU A 131 9.19 10.43 -7.16
N GLN A 132 10.31 10.35 -7.85
CA GLN A 132 10.62 11.29 -8.94
C GLN A 132 9.62 11.15 -10.08
N TRP A 133 9.29 9.91 -10.49
CA TRP A 133 8.30 9.66 -11.53
C TRP A 133 6.93 10.26 -11.19
N LEU A 134 6.46 10.12 -9.94
CA LEU A 134 5.21 10.73 -9.50
C LEU A 134 5.23 12.26 -9.66
N ASN A 135 6.37 12.88 -9.35
CA ASN A 135 6.52 14.32 -9.48
C ASN A 135 6.57 14.76 -10.94
N ASP A 136 7.31 14.05 -11.77
CA ASP A 136 7.40 14.31 -13.22
C ASP A 136 6.03 14.16 -13.89
N GLU A 137 5.26 13.13 -13.51
CA GLU A 137 3.91 12.88 -14.01
C GLU A 137 2.92 13.97 -13.53
N ALA A 138 3.04 14.42 -12.29
CA ALA A 138 2.25 15.51 -11.73
C ALA A 138 2.52 16.82 -12.46
N GLN A 139 3.78 17.15 -12.72
CA GLN A 139 4.18 18.31 -13.50
C GLN A 139 3.66 18.23 -14.94
N LEU A 140 3.76 17.06 -15.57
CA LEU A 140 3.33 16.84 -16.94
C LEU A 140 1.81 17.02 -17.10
N ARG A 141 1.02 16.46 -16.19
CA ARG A 141 -0.46 16.46 -16.27
C ARG A 141 -1.08 17.73 -15.72
N PHE A 142 -0.52 18.26 -14.65
CA PHE A 142 -1.19 19.29 -13.86
C PHE A 142 -0.34 20.56 -13.61
N GLY A 143 0.95 20.55 -13.99
CA GLY A 143 1.84 21.70 -13.83
C GLY A 143 2.20 22.02 -12.39
N SER A 144 2.13 21.06 -11.47
CA SER A 144 2.43 21.19 -10.04
C SER A 144 3.12 19.95 -9.51
N ASP A 145 3.80 20.07 -8.37
CA ASP A 145 4.40 18.92 -7.70
C ASP A 145 3.33 17.99 -7.14
N PHE A 146 3.62 16.69 -7.06
CA PHE A 146 2.67 15.67 -6.60
C PHE A 146 2.05 16.00 -5.23
N VAL A 147 2.85 16.58 -4.32
CA VAL A 147 2.39 16.95 -2.98
C VAL A 147 1.40 18.12 -2.97
N ASP A 148 1.42 18.96 -4.00
CA ASP A 148 0.56 20.14 -4.14
C ASP A 148 -0.74 19.84 -4.89
N LEU A 149 -0.86 18.65 -5.49
CA LEU A 149 -2.08 18.23 -6.16
C LEU A 149 -3.22 17.98 -5.16
N ASN A 150 -4.45 18.13 -5.61
CA ASN A 150 -5.60 17.68 -4.84
C ASN A 150 -5.75 16.15 -4.88
N GLU A 151 -6.64 15.58 -4.07
CA GLU A 151 -6.83 14.13 -3.94
C GLU A 151 -7.24 13.48 -5.28
N GLU A 152 -8.12 14.12 -6.05
CA GLU A 152 -8.60 13.60 -7.34
C GLU A 152 -7.47 13.50 -8.37
N GLN A 153 -6.61 14.54 -8.43
CA GLN A 153 -5.45 14.57 -9.32
C GLN A 153 -4.41 13.50 -8.96
N ARG A 154 -4.13 13.35 -7.67
CA ARG A 154 -3.24 12.29 -7.17
C ARG A 154 -3.78 10.91 -7.49
N THR A 155 -5.08 10.69 -7.25
CA THR A 155 -5.75 9.43 -7.53
C THR A 155 -5.72 9.11 -9.01
N ALA A 156 -5.92 10.09 -9.89
CA ALA A 156 -5.84 9.90 -11.34
C ALA A 156 -4.47 9.42 -11.81
N ILE A 157 -3.37 9.89 -11.21
CA ILE A 157 -2.02 9.36 -11.48
C ILE A 157 -1.88 7.94 -10.95
N LEU A 158 -2.34 7.69 -9.72
CA LEU A 158 -2.18 6.40 -9.06
C LEU A 158 -3.02 5.29 -9.71
N ASP A 159 -4.18 5.61 -10.27
CA ASP A 159 -5.04 4.64 -10.95
C ASP A 159 -4.34 4.02 -12.17
N ASP A 160 -3.43 4.74 -12.83
CA ASP A 160 -2.62 4.23 -13.94
C ASP A 160 -1.54 3.23 -13.52
N ILE A 161 -1.22 3.13 -12.22
CA ILE A 161 -0.15 2.28 -11.70
C ILE A 161 -0.56 1.36 -10.55
N ALA A 162 -1.84 1.42 -10.14
CA ALA A 162 -2.32 0.72 -8.95
C ALA A 162 -2.52 -0.79 -9.17
N TYR A 163 -2.72 -1.22 -10.40
CA TYR A 163 -3.17 -2.57 -10.72
C TYR A 163 -2.10 -3.40 -11.42
N ARG A 164 -2.20 -4.71 -11.25
CA ARG A 164 -1.25 -5.66 -11.81
C ARG A 164 -1.28 -5.71 -13.34
N SER A 165 -2.41 -5.39 -13.94
CA SER A 165 -2.58 -5.29 -15.40
C SER A 165 -1.69 -4.24 -16.05
N GLN A 166 -1.31 -3.18 -15.31
CA GLN A 166 -0.41 -2.15 -15.83
C GLN A 166 1.04 -2.64 -15.99
N TYR A 167 1.41 -3.80 -15.43
CA TYR A 167 2.72 -4.39 -15.67
C TYR A 167 2.95 -4.83 -17.12
N GLU A 168 1.88 -5.00 -17.88
CA GLU A 168 1.93 -5.37 -19.31
C GLU A 168 2.03 -4.15 -20.23
N ILE A 169 1.85 -2.94 -19.68
CA ILE A 169 1.94 -1.67 -20.40
C ILE A 169 3.35 -1.11 -20.20
N ALA A 170 4.13 -1.04 -21.28
CA ALA A 170 5.56 -0.72 -21.20
C ALA A 170 5.87 0.58 -20.44
N GLU A 171 5.05 1.62 -20.60
CA GLU A 171 5.25 2.91 -19.92
C GLU A 171 4.91 2.86 -18.42
N PHE A 172 4.02 1.95 -18.00
CA PHE A 172 3.59 1.82 -16.61
C PHE A 172 4.22 0.65 -15.86
N GLU A 173 4.99 -0.20 -16.52
CA GLU A 173 5.58 -1.38 -15.88
C GLU A 173 6.42 -1.01 -14.63
N LEU A 174 7.38 -0.12 -14.78
CA LEU A 174 8.27 0.28 -13.67
C LEU A 174 7.52 1.10 -12.61
N PRO A 175 6.70 2.11 -12.98
CA PRO A 175 5.85 2.81 -12.01
C PRO A 175 4.90 1.91 -11.23
N ALA A 176 4.26 0.94 -11.88
CA ALA A 176 3.36 0.01 -11.20
C ALA A 176 4.11 -0.95 -10.26
N ARG A 177 5.32 -1.39 -10.63
CA ARG A 177 6.20 -2.16 -9.75
C ARG A 177 6.61 -1.34 -8.52
N PHE A 178 6.97 -0.06 -8.72
CA PHE A 178 7.25 0.88 -7.64
C PHE A 178 6.04 0.99 -6.69
N PHE A 179 4.86 1.32 -7.20
CA PHE A 179 3.68 1.51 -6.37
C PHE A 179 3.31 0.23 -5.59
N SER A 180 3.39 -0.93 -6.24
CA SER A 180 3.18 -2.22 -5.57
C SER A 180 4.19 -2.47 -4.44
N ARG A 181 5.46 -2.09 -4.62
CA ARG A 181 6.48 -2.23 -3.57
C ARG A 181 6.27 -1.22 -2.45
N PHE A 182 6.03 0.04 -2.79
CA PHE A 182 5.76 1.10 -1.85
C PHE A 182 4.56 0.76 -0.95
N ARG A 183 3.43 0.36 -1.55
CA ARG A 183 2.23 -0.06 -0.81
C ARG A 183 2.51 -1.18 0.19
N ARG A 184 3.34 -2.15 -0.17
CA ARG A 184 3.74 -3.23 0.76
C ARG A 184 4.57 -2.71 1.92
N LEU A 185 5.45 -1.74 1.70
CA LEU A 185 6.22 -1.10 2.77
C LEU A 185 5.30 -0.32 3.71
N VAL A 186 4.36 0.47 3.16
CA VAL A 186 3.37 1.20 3.95
C VAL A 186 2.54 0.26 4.82
N PHE A 187 1.97 -0.81 4.25
CA PHE A 187 1.20 -1.78 5.03
C PHE A 187 2.06 -2.49 6.08
N GLY A 188 3.28 -2.87 5.72
CA GLY A 188 4.21 -3.48 6.68
C GLY A 188 4.51 -2.56 7.86
N ALA A 189 4.83 -1.30 7.61
CA ALA A 189 5.11 -0.31 8.63
C ALA A 189 3.85 0.03 9.46
N TYR A 190 2.73 0.31 8.79
CA TYR A 190 1.48 0.68 9.46
C TYR A 190 0.98 -0.43 10.39
N PHE A 191 0.80 -1.65 9.89
CA PHE A 191 0.26 -2.76 10.68
C PHE A 191 1.27 -3.40 11.65
N SER A 192 2.50 -2.88 11.70
CA SER A 192 3.48 -3.16 12.76
C SER A 192 3.51 -2.07 13.83
N SER A 193 2.82 -0.95 13.64
CA SER A 193 2.64 0.07 14.67
C SER A 193 1.61 -0.35 15.72
N PRO A 194 1.66 0.20 16.94
CA PRO A 194 0.64 -0.07 17.96
C PRO A 194 -0.78 0.21 17.47
N GLU A 195 -0.96 1.32 16.75
CA GLU A 195 -2.26 1.74 16.21
C GLU A 195 -2.75 0.79 15.11
N GLY A 196 -1.86 0.39 14.20
CA GLY A 196 -2.20 -0.56 13.15
C GLY A 196 -2.49 -1.97 13.67
N ILE A 197 -1.77 -2.43 14.69
CA ILE A 197 -2.05 -3.69 15.40
C ILE A 197 -3.46 -3.63 16.02
N GLN A 198 -3.81 -2.51 16.65
CA GLN A 198 -5.13 -2.31 17.23
C GLN A 198 -6.23 -2.26 16.16
N ASP A 199 -5.98 -1.60 15.03
CA ASP A 199 -6.92 -1.47 13.92
C ASP A 199 -7.36 -2.84 13.35
N ILE A 200 -6.41 -3.78 13.18
CA ILE A 200 -6.73 -5.14 12.73
C ILE A 200 -7.27 -6.05 13.83
N GLY A 201 -7.33 -5.57 15.08
CA GLY A 201 -7.78 -6.36 16.22
C GLY A 201 -6.82 -7.51 16.59
N TYR A 202 -5.53 -7.39 16.29
CA TYR A 202 -4.56 -8.41 16.63
C TYR A 202 -4.27 -8.40 18.14
N VAL A 203 -4.59 -9.50 18.78
CA VAL A 203 -4.42 -9.66 20.24
C VAL A 203 -3.13 -10.42 20.62
N GLY A 204 -2.32 -10.78 19.65
CA GLY A 204 -1.12 -11.58 19.87
C GLY A 204 -1.43 -13.06 20.15
N ASN A 205 -0.37 -13.79 20.48
CA ASN A 205 -0.50 -15.17 20.92
C ASN A 205 -0.68 -15.19 22.44
N VAL A 206 -1.85 -15.57 22.91
CA VAL A 206 -2.10 -15.79 24.32
C VAL A 206 -1.60 -17.17 24.69
N PRO A 207 -0.66 -17.32 25.63
CA PRO A 207 -0.19 -18.65 26.04
C PRO A 207 -1.33 -19.40 26.71
N ILE A 208 -1.56 -20.62 26.27
CA ILE A 208 -2.55 -21.54 26.85
C ILE A 208 -1.81 -22.47 27.81
N ALA A 209 -2.22 -22.46 29.07
CA ALA A 209 -1.70 -23.40 30.06
C ALA A 209 -2.44 -24.73 29.91
N GLY A 210 -1.69 -25.81 29.62
CA GLY A 210 -2.24 -27.15 29.40
C GLY A 210 -2.49 -27.46 27.92
N ASP A 211 -3.36 -28.42 27.66
CA ASP A 211 -3.69 -28.84 26.30
C ASP A 211 -4.53 -27.79 25.57
N TYR A 212 -4.35 -27.72 24.25
CA TYR A 212 -5.14 -26.81 23.44
C TYR A 212 -6.63 -27.20 23.49
N PRO A 213 -7.53 -26.28 23.90
CA PRO A 213 -8.96 -26.61 24.09
C PRO A 213 -9.73 -26.79 22.77
N GLY A 214 -9.08 -26.62 21.63
CA GLY A 214 -9.73 -26.61 20.33
C GLY A 214 -10.23 -25.21 19.93
N PRO A 215 -10.76 -25.06 18.70
CA PRO A 215 -11.39 -23.84 18.25
C PRO A 215 -12.71 -23.61 19.02
N THR A 216 -13.11 -22.33 19.15
CA THR A 216 -14.40 -22.00 19.75
C THR A 216 -15.56 -22.46 18.87
N ASP A 217 -16.74 -22.66 19.46
CA ASP A 217 -17.96 -23.04 18.71
C ASP A 217 -18.30 -22.01 17.64
N GLU A 218 -18.11 -20.71 17.92
CA GLU A 218 -18.29 -19.61 16.98
C GLU A 218 -17.33 -19.71 15.78
N ALA A 219 -16.06 -20.00 16.03
CA ALA A 219 -15.06 -20.20 14.97
C ALA A 219 -15.42 -21.41 14.09
N MET A 220 -15.87 -22.52 14.71
CA MET A 220 -16.28 -23.71 13.98
C MET A 220 -17.54 -23.48 13.15
N GLU A 221 -18.51 -22.72 13.65
CA GLU A 221 -19.70 -22.36 12.88
C GLU A 221 -19.37 -21.48 11.69
N HIS A 222 -18.48 -20.49 11.87
CA HIS A 222 -17.99 -19.65 10.77
C HIS A 222 -17.30 -20.49 9.69
N ILE A 223 -16.44 -21.43 10.09
CA ILE A 223 -15.73 -22.31 9.15
C ILE A 223 -16.73 -23.21 8.38
N ARG A 224 -17.74 -23.78 9.05
CA ARG A 224 -18.79 -24.58 8.39
C ARG A 224 -19.56 -23.75 7.37
N GLN A 225 -19.92 -22.51 7.72
CA GLN A 225 -20.62 -21.60 6.81
C GLN A 225 -19.79 -21.29 5.58
N VAL A 226 -18.51 -20.91 5.77
CA VAL A 226 -17.59 -20.61 4.64
C VAL A 226 -17.38 -21.85 3.76
N ALA A 227 -17.22 -23.02 4.35
CA ALA A 227 -17.07 -24.27 3.59
C ALA A 227 -18.33 -24.56 2.76
N SER A 228 -19.52 -24.36 3.34
CA SER A 228 -20.80 -24.50 2.62
C SER A 228 -20.92 -23.53 1.45
N ASP A 229 -20.58 -22.24 1.67
CA ASP A 229 -20.66 -21.19 0.66
C ASP A 229 -19.70 -21.46 -0.53
N LEU A 230 -18.58 -22.12 -0.26
CA LEU A 230 -17.60 -22.52 -1.25
C LEU A 230 -17.89 -23.90 -1.90
N GLY A 231 -18.97 -24.58 -1.48
CA GLY A 231 -19.32 -25.93 -1.97
C GLY A 231 -18.30 -27.00 -1.57
N LEU A 232 -17.56 -26.79 -0.49
CA LEU A 232 -16.61 -27.76 0.04
C LEU A 232 -17.33 -28.86 0.84
N PRO A 233 -16.76 -30.09 0.93
CA PRO A 233 -17.34 -31.14 1.76
C PRO A 233 -17.40 -30.69 3.23
N PRO A 234 -18.37 -31.22 4.01
CA PRO A 234 -18.49 -30.91 5.43
C PRO A 234 -17.17 -31.18 6.16
N ILE A 235 -16.76 -30.25 7.01
CA ILE A 235 -15.57 -30.41 7.84
C ILE A 235 -15.90 -31.48 8.87
N THR A 236 -15.32 -32.66 8.72
CA THR A 236 -15.39 -33.70 9.71
C THR A 236 -14.63 -33.23 10.95
N GLU A 237 -15.30 -33.22 12.10
CA GLU A 237 -14.63 -32.96 13.36
C GLU A 237 -13.57 -34.07 13.53
N TYR A 238 -12.32 -33.64 13.65
CA TYR A 238 -11.29 -34.53 14.15
C TYR A 238 -11.62 -34.80 15.62
N VAL A 239 -12.44 -35.79 15.85
CA VAL A 239 -12.62 -36.33 17.19
C VAL A 239 -11.26 -36.87 17.61
N ASN A 240 -10.68 -36.24 18.63
CA ASN A 240 -9.47 -36.76 19.28
C ASN A 240 -9.75 -38.20 19.69
N GLN A 241 -9.28 -39.12 18.85
CA GLN A 241 -9.15 -40.53 19.25
C GLN A 241 -7.89 -40.57 20.14
N GLN A 242 -8.10 -40.42 21.44
CA GLN A 242 -7.17 -40.95 22.45
C GLN A 242 -7.51 -42.36 22.79
#